data_5b75e8663c4190ca718d4ae47d6d29c5
#
_entry.id   5b75e8663c4190ca718d4ae47d6d29c5
#
_cell.length_a   1.000
_cell.length_b   1.000
_cell.length_c   1.000
_cell.angle_alpha   90.00
_cell.angle_beta   90.00
_cell.angle_gamma   90.00
#
_symmetry.space_group_name_H-M   'P 1'
#
loop_
_entity.id
_entity.type
_entity.pdbx_description
1 polymer ?
#
loop_
_entity_poly.entity_id
_entity_poly.type
_entity_poly.pdbx_seq_one_letter_code
_entity_poly.pdbx_strand_id
1 'polypeptide(L)'
;MLSQFTLTWIVTKQDEGKLIREFLKENGISKTALIDIKFHGGAIYVNDQPVTVRHRLGEGETLRVVFPPELPSEGMAPEAIPLDIVYEDEHVIVVNKPPFMATIPSREHPGGTLANALLYHYEKQQLTSTIHVVTRLDRDTSGLVLIAKHRHIHHLLSTLQKQGKVARRYEAICHGRVSKDEGTIDAPIARKSDSIIAREVREDGQRAVTHFRVLQRFRDYTHLSLQLETGRTHQIRVHLAHIGHPLAGDELYGGSRNAIDRQALHSKELSFFHPLKKQAYTFSCPLPDDMQRLIERLRS
;
A
#
# COMPACT_ATOMS: atom_id res chain seq x y z
N MET A 1 -29.02 1.29 9.11
CA MET A 1 -28.36 2.53 8.65
C MET A 1 -26.97 2.14 8.23
N LEU A 2 -26.53 2.57 7.04
CA LEU A 2 -25.14 2.34 6.57
C LEU A 2 -24.19 3.04 7.55
N SER A 3 -23.18 2.34 8.06
CA SER A 3 -22.24 2.93 9.01
C SER A 3 -21.33 3.92 8.26
N GLN A 4 -21.48 5.21 8.54
CA GLN A 4 -20.64 6.25 8.00
C GLN A 4 -19.36 6.39 8.86
N PHE A 5 -18.21 6.57 8.20
CA PHE A 5 -16.97 6.86 8.91
C PHE A 5 -17.10 8.17 9.69
N THR A 6 -16.77 8.13 10.96
CA THR A 6 -16.93 9.27 11.87
C THR A 6 -15.68 9.45 12.72
N LEU A 7 -15.25 10.68 12.88
CA LEU A 7 -14.20 11.07 13.81
C LEU A 7 -14.78 11.95 14.92
N THR A 8 -14.33 11.71 16.14
CA THR A 8 -14.77 12.47 17.33
C THR A 8 -13.54 12.95 18.11
N TRP A 9 -13.59 14.19 18.55
CA TRP A 9 -12.58 14.80 19.41
C TRP A 9 -13.24 15.50 20.60
N ILE A 10 -12.58 15.45 21.74
CA ILE A 10 -12.88 16.34 22.88
C ILE A 10 -11.92 17.53 22.73
N VAL A 11 -12.50 18.73 22.65
CA VAL A 11 -11.75 19.97 22.47
C VAL A 11 -10.94 20.26 23.73
N THR A 12 -9.63 20.43 23.55
CA THR A 12 -8.72 20.78 24.66
C THR A 12 -8.59 22.29 24.79
N LYS A 13 -8.05 22.75 25.92
CA LYS A 13 -7.74 24.17 26.13
C LYS A 13 -6.84 24.78 25.06
N GLN A 14 -5.96 23.97 24.43
CA GLN A 14 -5.09 24.44 23.34
C GLN A 14 -5.85 24.73 22.04
N ASP A 15 -7.05 24.17 21.92
CA ASP A 15 -7.88 24.27 20.72
C ASP A 15 -9.06 25.25 20.92
N GLU A 16 -9.23 25.77 22.13
CA GLU A 16 -10.26 26.76 22.45
C GLU A 16 -10.15 28.01 21.59
N GLY A 17 -11.29 28.47 21.07
CA GLY A 17 -11.38 29.64 20.19
C GLY A 17 -10.99 29.40 18.73
N LYS A 18 -10.39 28.27 18.38
CA LYS A 18 -10.11 27.91 16.97
C LYS A 18 -11.40 27.76 16.19
N LEU A 19 -11.40 28.14 14.92
CA LEU A 19 -12.48 27.77 14.02
C LEU A 19 -12.40 26.27 13.68
N ILE A 20 -13.53 25.59 13.57
CA ILE A 20 -13.56 24.17 13.20
C ILE A 20 -12.73 23.90 11.93
N ARG A 21 -12.78 24.76 10.90
CA ARG A 21 -11.96 24.58 9.68
C ARG A 21 -10.44 24.56 9.93
N GLU A 22 -9.98 25.31 10.92
CA GLU A 22 -8.56 25.39 11.30
C GLU A 22 -8.18 24.13 12.07
N PHE A 23 -8.96 23.78 13.08
CA PHE A 23 -8.80 22.54 13.85
C PHE A 23 -8.79 21.29 12.97
N LEU A 24 -9.74 21.16 12.03
CA LEU A 24 -9.82 20.01 11.13
C LEU A 24 -8.60 19.93 10.19
N LYS A 25 -8.10 21.08 9.70
CA LYS A 25 -6.88 21.13 8.89
C LYS A 25 -5.65 20.65 9.69
N GLU A 26 -5.50 21.08 10.93
CA GLU A 26 -4.42 20.65 11.83
C GLU A 26 -4.51 19.14 12.14
N ASN A 27 -5.73 18.59 12.18
CA ASN A 27 -5.98 17.16 12.38
C ASN A 27 -6.00 16.34 11.06
N GLY A 28 -5.43 16.88 9.97
CA GLY A 28 -5.19 16.13 8.73
C GLY A 28 -6.40 16.01 7.81
N ILE A 29 -7.50 16.74 8.06
CA ILE A 29 -8.64 16.81 7.13
C ILE A 29 -8.24 17.71 5.96
N SER A 30 -8.12 17.13 4.76
CA SER A 30 -7.76 17.88 3.56
C SER A 30 -8.88 18.85 3.14
N LYS A 31 -8.52 19.88 2.36
CA LYS A 31 -9.50 20.81 1.81
C LYS A 31 -10.60 20.10 1.00
N THR A 32 -10.22 19.11 0.21
CA THR A 32 -11.17 18.30 -0.58
C THR A 32 -12.10 17.52 0.34
N ALA A 33 -11.56 16.81 1.35
CA ALA A 33 -12.38 16.07 2.31
C ALA A 33 -13.36 17.00 3.05
N LEU A 34 -12.94 18.22 3.41
CA LEU A 34 -13.82 19.18 4.05
C LEU A 34 -14.96 19.67 3.13
N ILE A 35 -14.71 19.79 1.82
CA ILE A 35 -15.73 20.09 0.82
C ILE A 35 -16.73 18.92 0.74
N ASP A 36 -16.23 17.70 0.67
CA ASP A 36 -17.07 16.50 0.61
C ASP A 36 -17.96 16.38 1.86
N ILE A 37 -17.41 16.59 3.07
CA ILE A 37 -18.15 16.60 4.33
C ILE A 37 -19.28 17.64 4.30
N LYS A 38 -19.02 18.83 3.76
CA LYS A 38 -20.00 19.95 3.76
C LYS A 38 -21.12 19.78 2.74
N PHE A 39 -20.88 19.15 1.60
CA PHE A 39 -21.76 19.25 0.44
C PHE A 39 -22.18 17.90 -0.16
N HIS A 40 -21.56 16.80 0.26
CA HIS A 40 -21.80 15.48 -0.36
C HIS A 40 -22.30 14.43 0.65
N GLY A 41 -23.05 14.87 1.67
CA GLY A 41 -23.71 13.96 2.61
C GLY A 41 -22.95 13.65 3.90
N GLY A 42 -21.90 14.44 4.21
CA GLY A 42 -21.29 14.48 5.53
C GLY A 42 -21.97 15.50 6.46
N ALA A 43 -21.51 15.56 7.71
CA ALA A 43 -22.04 16.51 8.72
C ALA A 43 -21.01 16.84 9.79
N ILE A 44 -21.19 17.99 10.45
CA ILE A 44 -20.35 18.43 11.56
C ILE A 44 -21.24 18.79 12.75
N TYR A 45 -20.93 18.24 13.91
CA TYR A 45 -21.69 18.46 15.15
C TYR A 45 -20.74 18.90 16.27
N VAL A 46 -21.23 19.78 17.11
CA VAL A 46 -20.64 20.11 18.42
C VAL A 46 -21.70 19.83 19.48
N ASN A 47 -21.38 18.97 20.45
CA ASN A 47 -22.31 18.53 21.49
C ASN A 47 -23.66 18.06 20.87
N ASP A 48 -23.57 17.25 19.78
CA ASP A 48 -24.69 16.73 18.97
C ASP A 48 -25.55 17.79 18.27
N GLN A 49 -25.20 19.06 18.33
CA GLN A 49 -25.87 20.12 17.56
C GLN A 49 -25.14 20.35 16.22
N PRO A 50 -25.87 20.42 15.10
CA PRO A 50 -25.28 20.67 13.79
C PRO A 50 -24.68 22.08 13.73
N VAL A 51 -23.42 22.17 13.28
CA VAL A 51 -22.69 23.44 13.19
C VAL A 51 -22.01 23.60 11.84
N THR A 52 -21.58 24.83 11.55
CA THR A 52 -20.76 25.09 10.36
C THR A 52 -19.26 25.10 10.71
N VAL A 53 -18.41 25.02 9.70
CA VAL A 53 -16.95 25.12 9.85
C VAL A 53 -16.47 26.45 10.41
N ARG A 54 -17.36 27.44 10.59
CA ARG A 54 -17.09 28.76 11.19
C ARG A 54 -17.36 28.82 12.68
N HIS A 55 -17.93 27.75 13.25
CA HIS A 55 -18.11 27.66 14.69
C HIS A 55 -16.77 27.73 15.40
N ARG A 56 -16.69 28.47 16.52
CA ARG A 56 -15.51 28.55 17.40
C ARG A 56 -15.63 27.49 18.48
N LEU A 57 -14.62 26.66 18.60
CA LEU A 57 -14.59 25.57 19.55
C LEU A 57 -14.40 26.11 20.98
N GLY A 58 -15.16 25.59 21.94
CA GLY A 58 -15.00 25.78 23.37
C GLY A 58 -14.30 24.60 24.03
N GLU A 59 -13.53 24.84 25.12
CA GLU A 59 -12.91 23.77 25.90
C GLU A 59 -13.99 22.79 26.42
N GLY A 60 -13.71 21.49 26.35
CA GLY A 60 -14.61 20.41 26.78
C GLY A 60 -15.72 20.05 25.81
N GLU A 61 -15.90 20.80 24.72
CA GLU A 61 -16.88 20.45 23.69
C GLU A 61 -16.51 19.15 22.96
N THR A 62 -17.51 18.38 22.56
CA THR A 62 -17.33 17.19 21.73
C THR A 62 -17.59 17.55 20.27
N LEU A 63 -16.52 17.63 19.47
CA LEU A 63 -16.61 17.80 18.01
C LEU A 63 -16.73 16.43 17.34
N ARG A 64 -17.80 16.22 16.59
CA ARG A 64 -18.05 15.01 15.79
C ARG A 64 -18.18 15.36 14.32
N VAL A 65 -17.39 14.69 13.49
CA VAL A 65 -17.36 14.87 12.03
C VAL A 65 -17.74 13.55 11.36
N VAL A 66 -18.84 13.56 10.64
CA VAL A 66 -19.35 12.44 9.85
C VAL A 66 -18.92 12.63 8.40
N PHE A 67 -18.22 11.65 7.84
CA PHE A 67 -17.81 11.67 6.44
C PHE A 67 -18.95 11.20 5.54
N PRO A 68 -19.00 11.66 4.27
CA PRO A 68 -19.98 11.14 3.32
C PRO A 68 -19.79 9.64 3.10
N PRO A 69 -20.86 8.91 2.73
CA PRO A 69 -20.73 7.50 2.38
C PRO A 69 -19.85 7.33 1.14
N GLU A 70 -19.07 6.26 1.11
CA GLU A 70 -18.22 5.92 -0.03
C GLU A 70 -18.85 4.75 -0.78
N LEU A 71 -19.18 4.99 -2.04
CA LEU A 71 -19.72 3.93 -2.91
C LEU A 71 -18.56 3.24 -3.66
N PRO A 72 -18.63 1.93 -3.86
CA PRO A 72 -17.71 1.21 -4.74
C PRO A 72 -17.64 1.86 -6.12
N SER A 73 -16.46 1.81 -6.75
CA SER A 73 -16.29 2.31 -8.12
C SER A 73 -17.16 1.51 -9.11
N GLU A 74 -17.79 2.18 -10.06
CA GLU A 74 -18.54 1.52 -11.13
C GLU A 74 -17.67 0.46 -11.84
N GLY A 75 -18.23 -0.72 -12.07
CA GLY A 75 -17.54 -1.82 -12.73
C GLY A 75 -16.62 -2.67 -11.84
N MET A 76 -16.52 -2.38 -10.54
CA MET A 76 -15.81 -3.24 -9.60
C MET A 76 -16.80 -4.10 -8.82
N ALA A 77 -16.91 -5.38 -9.19
CA ALA A 77 -17.83 -6.32 -8.54
C ALA A 77 -17.15 -7.03 -7.35
N PRO A 78 -17.88 -7.31 -6.25
CA PRO A 78 -17.39 -8.15 -5.17
C PRO A 78 -17.27 -9.61 -5.62
N GLU A 79 -16.20 -10.30 -5.22
CA GLU A 79 -15.96 -11.70 -5.54
C GLU A 79 -15.56 -12.48 -4.30
N ALA A 80 -16.17 -13.66 -4.10
CA ALA A 80 -15.93 -14.54 -2.94
C ALA A 80 -14.58 -15.27 -3.06
N ILE A 81 -13.50 -14.52 -3.03
CA ILE A 81 -12.12 -15.03 -3.07
C ILE A 81 -11.54 -15.03 -1.64
N PRO A 82 -10.95 -16.13 -1.16
CA PRO A 82 -10.33 -16.18 0.16
C PRO A 82 -9.21 -15.16 0.31
N LEU A 83 -9.17 -14.50 1.46
CA LEU A 83 -8.15 -13.53 1.85
C LEU A 83 -7.31 -14.07 3.02
N ASP A 84 -6.00 -13.97 2.91
CA ASP A 84 -5.07 -14.16 4.04
C ASP A 84 -4.86 -12.81 4.75
N ILE A 85 -5.77 -12.49 5.70
CA ILE A 85 -5.75 -11.24 6.45
C ILE A 85 -4.79 -11.39 7.64
N VAL A 86 -3.67 -10.68 7.59
CA VAL A 86 -2.64 -10.66 8.65
C VAL A 86 -3.05 -9.75 9.81
N TYR A 87 -3.74 -8.65 9.49
CA TYR A 87 -4.25 -7.71 10.47
C TYR A 87 -5.45 -6.93 9.91
N GLU A 88 -6.40 -6.67 10.77
CA GLU A 88 -7.55 -5.83 10.45
C GLU A 88 -8.01 -5.06 11.69
N ASP A 89 -8.35 -3.80 11.49
CA ASP A 89 -9.09 -3.00 12.46
C ASP A 89 -10.16 -2.14 11.75
N GLU A 90 -10.73 -1.16 12.44
CA GLU A 90 -11.75 -0.28 11.89
C GLU A 90 -11.25 0.59 10.72
N HIS A 91 -9.93 0.74 10.56
CA HIS A 91 -9.33 1.75 9.67
C HIS A 91 -8.45 1.17 8.58
N VAL A 92 -7.81 0.05 8.83
CA VAL A 92 -6.84 -0.56 7.91
C VAL A 92 -6.99 -2.08 7.84
N ILE A 93 -6.55 -2.64 6.71
CA ILE A 93 -6.36 -4.08 6.54
C ILE A 93 -4.95 -4.30 6.01
N VAL A 94 -4.23 -5.30 6.54
CA VAL A 94 -2.99 -5.84 6.00
C VAL A 94 -3.26 -7.26 5.49
N VAL A 95 -3.04 -7.48 4.22
CA VAL A 95 -3.28 -8.78 3.55
C VAL A 95 -1.97 -9.34 3.03
N ASN A 96 -1.75 -10.63 3.22
CA ASN A 96 -0.73 -11.38 2.51
C ASN A 96 -1.27 -11.81 1.14
N LYS A 97 -1.00 -11.03 0.11
CA LYS A 97 -1.49 -11.28 -1.25
C LYS A 97 -0.79 -12.50 -1.87
N PRO A 98 -1.50 -13.51 -2.39
CA PRO A 98 -0.87 -14.59 -3.13
C PRO A 98 -0.26 -14.08 -4.45
N PRO A 99 0.67 -14.83 -5.06
CA PRO A 99 1.10 -14.57 -6.43
C PRO A 99 -0.06 -14.79 -7.42
N PHE A 100 0.09 -14.31 -8.65
CA PHE A 100 -0.87 -14.42 -9.76
C PHE A 100 -2.22 -13.71 -9.56
N MET A 101 -2.33 -12.90 -8.51
CA MET A 101 -3.49 -12.05 -8.23
C MET A 101 -3.11 -10.58 -8.40
N ALA A 102 -3.81 -9.87 -9.30
CA ALA A 102 -3.64 -8.42 -9.43
C ALA A 102 -4.15 -7.70 -8.17
N THR A 103 -3.54 -6.58 -7.81
CA THR A 103 -3.99 -5.79 -6.64
C THR A 103 -5.33 -5.09 -6.92
N ILE A 104 -5.49 -4.53 -8.11
CA ILE A 104 -6.69 -3.82 -8.57
C ILE A 104 -7.06 -4.26 -9.98
N PRO A 105 -8.32 -4.13 -10.39
CA PRO A 105 -8.75 -4.43 -11.75
C PRO A 105 -7.99 -3.61 -12.81
N SER A 106 -7.82 -4.20 -13.96
CA SER A 106 -7.27 -3.59 -15.17
C SER A 106 -8.03 -4.07 -16.39
N ARG A 107 -7.71 -3.52 -17.56
CA ARG A 107 -8.34 -3.97 -18.83
C ARG A 107 -8.10 -5.46 -19.10
N GLU A 108 -6.92 -5.98 -18.76
CA GLU A 108 -6.55 -7.38 -18.95
C GLU A 108 -7.04 -8.30 -17.83
N HIS A 109 -7.29 -7.73 -16.64
CA HIS A 109 -7.75 -8.44 -15.45
C HIS A 109 -8.91 -7.67 -14.80
N PRO A 110 -10.12 -7.73 -15.37
CA PRO A 110 -11.27 -6.97 -14.87
C PRO A 110 -11.82 -7.50 -13.54
N GLY A 111 -11.54 -8.76 -13.21
CA GLY A 111 -11.94 -9.46 -11.99
C GLY A 111 -10.81 -10.32 -11.43
N GLY A 112 -11.12 -11.11 -10.40
CA GLY A 112 -10.16 -11.99 -9.73
C GLY A 112 -9.05 -11.24 -8.98
N THR A 113 -9.28 -9.98 -8.60
CA THR A 113 -8.25 -9.14 -7.97
C THR A 113 -8.42 -9.07 -6.45
N LEU A 114 -7.36 -8.62 -5.76
CA LEU A 114 -7.43 -8.35 -4.33
C LEU A 114 -8.55 -7.36 -3.99
N ALA A 115 -8.77 -6.35 -4.84
CA ALA A 115 -9.84 -5.38 -4.64
C ALA A 115 -11.24 -5.99 -4.73
N ASN A 116 -11.48 -6.93 -5.66
CA ASN A 116 -12.75 -7.66 -5.74
C ASN A 116 -13.01 -8.51 -4.49
N ALA A 117 -11.97 -9.21 -4.00
CA ALA A 117 -12.04 -10.01 -2.77
C ALA A 117 -12.34 -9.14 -1.53
N LEU A 118 -11.69 -7.97 -1.44
CA LEU A 118 -11.91 -7.02 -0.35
C LEU A 118 -13.31 -6.40 -0.38
N LEU A 119 -13.86 -6.12 -1.56
CA LEU A 119 -15.26 -5.65 -1.66
C LEU A 119 -16.23 -6.67 -1.09
N TYR A 120 -16.06 -7.95 -1.43
CA TYR A 120 -16.88 -9.02 -0.87
C TYR A 120 -16.72 -9.12 0.66
N HIS A 121 -15.50 -8.97 1.17
CA HIS A 121 -15.22 -8.93 2.59
C HIS A 121 -15.93 -7.75 3.28
N TYR A 122 -15.93 -6.55 2.67
CA TYR A 122 -16.63 -5.38 3.17
C TYR A 122 -18.15 -5.57 3.19
N GLU A 123 -18.73 -6.17 2.15
CA GLU A 123 -20.16 -6.50 2.12
C GLU A 123 -20.55 -7.41 3.29
N LYS A 124 -19.78 -8.45 3.57
CA LYS A 124 -20.01 -9.32 4.72
C LYS A 124 -19.94 -8.61 6.08
N GLN A 125 -19.10 -7.59 6.18
CA GLN A 125 -19.00 -6.74 7.37
C GLN A 125 -20.03 -5.60 7.39
N GLN A 126 -20.89 -5.47 6.37
CA GLN A 126 -21.81 -4.34 6.19
C GLN A 126 -21.08 -2.98 6.16
N LEU A 127 -19.83 -2.97 5.75
CA LEU A 127 -19.03 -1.77 5.59
C LEU A 127 -19.28 -1.14 4.22
N THR A 128 -19.86 0.04 4.22
CA THR A 128 -20.08 0.82 2.99
C THR A 128 -18.84 1.67 2.72
N SER A 129 -17.95 1.14 1.88
CA SER A 129 -16.73 1.82 1.46
C SER A 129 -16.25 1.28 0.12
N THR A 130 -15.32 1.99 -0.51
CA THR A 130 -14.56 1.51 -1.65
C THR A 130 -13.15 1.05 -1.24
N ILE A 131 -12.41 0.45 -2.16
CA ILE A 131 -11.07 -0.09 -1.84
C ILE A 131 -10.00 0.99 -2.04
N HIS A 132 -9.32 1.34 -0.96
CA HIS A 132 -8.23 2.31 -0.95
C HIS A 132 -6.88 1.63 -0.72
N VAL A 133 -6.23 1.24 -1.81
CA VAL A 133 -4.92 0.57 -1.75
C VAL A 133 -3.82 1.59 -1.44
N VAL A 134 -3.14 1.43 -0.31
CA VAL A 134 -2.01 2.28 0.11
C VAL A 134 -0.71 1.81 -0.53
N THR A 135 -0.43 0.49 -0.49
CA THR A 135 0.74 -0.10 -1.14
C THR A 135 0.30 -1.12 -2.18
N ARG A 136 0.89 -1.08 -3.38
CA ARG A 136 0.57 -2.03 -4.46
C ARG A 136 1.70 -3.01 -4.67
N LEU A 137 1.33 -4.21 -5.08
CA LEU A 137 2.23 -5.23 -5.61
C LEU A 137 1.84 -5.54 -7.06
N ASP A 138 2.82 -5.94 -7.86
CA ASP A 138 2.57 -6.48 -9.19
C ASP A 138 1.77 -7.78 -9.07
N ARG A 139 1.08 -8.18 -10.15
CA ARG A 139 0.22 -9.38 -10.17
C ARG A 139 0.93 -10.61 -9.59
N ASP A 140 2.14 -10.87 -10.06
CA ASP A 140 2.88 -12.08 -9.75
C ASP A 140 3.82 -11.92 -8.53
N THR A 141 3.88 -10.71 -7.94
CA THR A 141 4.55 -10.46 -6.65
C THR A 141 3.61 -10.81 -5.52
N SER A 142 4.10 -11.61 -4.57
CA SER A 142 3.37 -12.01 -3.35
C SER A 142 3.73 -11.15 -2.14
N GLY A 143 2.96 -11.26 -1.06
CA GLY A 143 3.28 -10.69 0.25
C GLY A 143 2.40 -9.53 0.69
N LEU A 144 2.87 -8.76 1.64
CA LEU A 144 2.07 -7.80 2.40
C LEU A 144 1.65 -6.58 1.58
N VAL A 145 0.34 -6.29 1.65
CA VAL A 145 -0.31 -5.13 1.05
C VAL A 145 -1.09 -4.39 2.15
N LEU A 146 -0.95 -3.05 2.20
CA LEU A 146 -1.69 -2.17 3.11
C LEU A 146 -2.87 -1.54 2.39
N ILE A 147 -4.05 -1.70 2.96
CA ILE A 147 -5.32 -1.13 2.50
C ILE A 147 -5.89 -0.23 3.58
N ALA A 148 -6.39 0.94 3.21
CA ALA A 148 -7.19 1.79 4.07
C ALA A 148 -8.67 1.51 3.82
N LYS A 149 -9.46 1.44 4.89
CA LYS A 149 -10.92 1.20 4.81
C LYS A 149 -11.70 2.46 4.43
N HIS A 150 -11.07 3.64 4.48
CA HIS A 150 -11.72 4.93 4.22
C HIS A 150 -10.78 5.87 3.48
N ARG A 151 -11.33 6.73 2.61
CA ARG A 151 -10.57 7.73 1.84
C ARG A 151 -9.70 8.63 2.72
N HIS A 152 -10.23 9.05 3.87
CA HIS A 152 -9.46 9.88 4.80
C HIS A 152 -8.23 9.14 5.37
N ILE A 153 -8.39 7.88 5.76
CA ILE A 153 -7.28 7.04 6.24
C ILE A 153 -6.23 6.82 5.14
N HIS A 154 -6.69 6.59 3.90
CA HIS A 154 -5.80 6.51 2.74
C HIS A 154 -5.00 7.80 2.54
N HIS A 155 -5.64 8.97 2.67
CA HIS A 155 -4.96 10.27 2.58
C HIS A 155 -3.86 10.42 3.65
N LEU A 156 -4.16 10.08 4.90
CA LEU A 156 -3.21 10.13 6.00
C LEU A 156 -2.03 9.16 5.78
N LEU A 157 -2.31 7.90 5.42
CA LEU A 157 -1.28 6.89 5.14
C LEU A 157 -0.43 7.25 3.91
N SER A 158 -1.03 7.80 2.86
CA SER A 158 -0.30 8.30 1.67
C SER A 158 0.63 9.46 2.02
N THR A 159 0.22 10.32 2.95
CA THR A 159 1.09 11.39 3.47
C THR A 159 2.25 10.82 4.28
N LEU A 160 1.99 9.86 5.15
CA LEU A 160 3.03 9.15 5.91
C LEU A 160 3.98 8.38 4.99
N GLN A 161 3.49 7.79 3.91
CA GLN A 161 4.31 7.10 2.91
C GLN A 161 5.28 8.06 2.22
N LYS A 162 4.83 9.26 1.83
CA LYS A 162 5.69 10.30 1.26
C LYS A 162 6.76 10.78 2.24
N GLN A 163 6.52 10.67 3.54
CA GLN A 163 7.47 10.99 4.62
C GLN A 163 8.40 9.81 4.98
N GLY A 164 8.34 8.68 4.25
CA GLY A 164 9.12 7.48 4.56
C GLY A 164 8.64 6.69 5.79
N LYS A 165 7.46 7.01 6.33
CA LYS A 165 6.89 6.37 7.53
C LYS A 165 6.03 5.12 7.20
N VAL A 166 6.03 4.67 5.95
CA VAL A 166 5.53 3.37 5.51
C VAL A 166 6.70 2.64 4.87
N ALA A 167 7.32 1.75 5.61
CA ALA A 167 8.48 0.99 5.17
C ALA A 167 8.07 -0.40 4.66
N ARG A 168 8.73 -0.85 3.61
CA ARG A 168 8.50 -2.16 3.00
C ARG A 168 9.84 -2.84 2.78
N ARG A 169 9.96 -4.07 3.27
CA ARG A 169 11.10 -4.93 3.00
C ARG A 169 10.66 -6.12 2.16
N TYR A 170 11.45 -6.40 1.15
CA TYR A 170 11.21 -7.50 0.22
C TYR A 170 12.31 -8.54 0.34
N GLU A 171 11.99 -9.77 0.01
CA GLU A 171 12.98 -10.78 -0.32
C GLU A 171 12.85 -11.17 -1.78
N ALA A 172 14.01 -11.39 -2.44
CA ALA A 172 14.08 -11.70 -3.85
C ALA A 172 15.22 -12.66 -4.15
N ILE A 173 15.04 -13.46 -5.21
CA ILE A 173 16.11 -14.31 -5.74
C ILE A 173 16.40 -13.82 -7.16
N CYS A 174 17.67 -13.41 -7.40
CA CYS A 174 18.12 -12.92 -8.70
C CYS A 174 19.17 -13.82 -9.31
N HIS A 175 19.33 -13.72 -10.63
CA HIS A 175 20.38 -14.42 -11.39
C HIS A 175 21.75 -13.88 -11.05
N GLY A 176 22.74 -14.77 -11.06
CA GLY A 176 24.16 -14.48 -10.86
C GLY A 176 24.54 -14.20 -9.40
N ARG A 177 25.83 -14.05 -9.18
CA ARG A 177 26.41 -13.76 -7.87
C ARG A 177 26.63 -12.26 -7.71
N VAL A 178 25.79 -11.60 -6.93
CA VAL A 178 25.99 -10.19 -6.56
C VAL A 178 27.27 -10.08 -5.74
N SER A 179 28.25 -9.31 -6.21
CA SER A 179 29.58 -9.25 -5.62
C SER A 179 29.63 -8.54 -4.27
N LYS A 180 28.91 -7.42 -4.15
CA LYS A 180 28.82 -6.62 -2.92
C LYS A 180 27.85 -7.25 -1.93
N ASP A 181 28.14 -7.21 -0.62
CA ASP A 181 27.23 -7.72 0.42
C ASP A 181 26.01 -6.82 0.62
N GLU A 182 26.16 -5.54 0.38
CA GLU A 182 25.07 -4.55 0.42
C GLU A 182 25.34 -3.41 -0.57
N GLY A 183 24.31 -2.68 -0.91
CA GLY A 183 24.42 -1.55 -1.81
C GLY A 183 23.11 -0.79 -2.00
N THR A 184 23.23 0.30 -2.75
CA THR A 184 22.10 1.16 -3.12
C THR A 184 22.08 1.30 -4.64
N ILE A 185 20.90 1.10 -5.22
CA ILE A 185 20.61 1.38 -6.63
C ILE A 185 19.79 2.68 -6.64
N ASP A 186 20.43 3.78 -7.00
CA ASP A 186 19.80 5.09 -7.19
C ASP A 186 19.78 5.39 -8.68
N ALA A 187 18.69 5.02 -9.35
CA ALA A 187 18.59 5.09 -10.80
C ALA A 187 17.13 5.44 -11.18
N PRO A 188 16.90 6.58 -11.87
CA PRO A 188 15.54 7.03 -12.20
C PRO A 188 14.86 6.06 -13.15
N ILE A 189 13.53 5.86 -12.97
CA ILE A 189 12.73 4.92 -13.75
C ILE A 189 11.70 5.66 -14.58
N ALA A 190 11.66 5.35 -15.87
CA ALA A 190 10.65 5.81 -16.81
C ALA A 190 9.88 4.64 -17.45
N ARG A 191 8.81 4.95 -18.16
CA ARG A 191 8.12 3.97 -19.01
C ARG A 191 8.97 3.74 -20.27
N LYS A 192 9.14 2.48 -20.65
CA LYS A 192 9.83 2.15 -21.89
C LYS A 192 9.01 2.62 -23.10
N SER A 193 9.65 3.25 -24.07
CA SER A 193 8.96 3.92 -25.18
C SER A 193 8.20 2.96 -26.09
N ASP A 194 8.72 1.75 -26.28
CA ASP A 194 8.17 0.69 -27.13
C ASP A 194 7.30 -0.32 -26.37
N SER A 195 6.94 -0.04 -25.10
CA SER A 195 6.15 -0.95 -24.29
C SER A 195 5.12 -0.22 -23.44
N ILE A 196 3.90 -0.76 -23.41
CA ILE A 196 2.84 -0.27 -22.50
C ILE A 196 3.04 -0.74 -21.06
N ILE A 197 3.81 -1.82 -20.83
CA ILE A 197 3.99 -2.47 -19.53
C ILE A 197 5.38 -2.20 -18.96
N ALA A 198 6.44 -2.38 -19.78
CA ALA A 198 7.82 -2.33 -19.30
C ALA A 198 8.26 -0.94 -18.82
N ARG A 199 9.20 -0.95 -17.90
CA ARG A 199 9.90 0.22 -17.37
C ARG A 199 11.39 0.06 -17.64
N GLU A 200 12.13 1.15 -17.63
CA GLU A 200 13.58 1.17 -17.82
C GLU A 200 14.22 2.24 -16.97
N VAL A 201 15.51 2.07 -16.67
CA VAL A 201 16.31 3.16 -16.10
C VAL A 201 16.58 4.17 -17.20
N ARG A 202 16.23 5.43 -16.94
CA ARG A 202 16.40 6.52 -17.90
C ARG A 202 16.52 7.84 -17.14
N GLU A 203 17.43 8.72 -17.56
CA GLU A 203 17.76 9.98 -16.85
C GLU A 203 16.58 10.92 -16.63
N ASP A 204 15.63 10.98 -17.58
CA ASP A 204 14.39 11.76 -17.47
C ASP A 204 13.29 11.06 -16.65
N GLY A 205 13.60 9.91 -16.06
CA GLY A 205 12.70 9.12 -15.24
C GLY A 205 12.39 9.74 -13.87
N GLN A 206 11.46 9.12 -13.17
CA GLN A 206 11.16 9.48 -11.79
C GLN A 206 12.22 8.90 -10.85
N ARG A 207 12.68 9.70 -9.88
CA ARG A 207 13.62 9.24 -8.84
C ARG A 207 13.14 7.91 -8.26
N ALA A 208 14.06 6.94 -8.23
CA ALA A 208 13.84 5.61 -7.66
C ALA A 208 15.09 5.13 -6.93
N VAL A 209 14.91 4.68 -5.68
CA VAL A 209 16.03 4.23 -4.81
C VAL A 209 15.65 2.91 -4.16
N THR A 210 16.54 1.91 -4.33
CA THR A 210 16.43 0.57 -3.76
C THR A 210 17.73 0.22 -3.04
N HIS A 211 17.63 -0.09 -1.75
CA HIS A 211 18.74 -0.66 -0.98
C HIS A 211 18.64 -2.17 -1.01
N PHE A 212 19.79 -2.85 -1.09
CA PHE A 212 19.84 -4.30 -1.01
C PHE A 212 20.91 -4.76 -0.03
N ARG A 213 20.69 -5.94 0.54
CA ARG A 213 21.65 -6.73 1.31
C ARG A 213 21.57 -8.19 0.90
N VAL A 214 22.71 -8.81 0.69
CA VAL A 214 22.82 -10.23 0.38
C VAL A 214 22.49 -11.05 1.63
N LEU A 215 21.53 -11.96 1.50
CA LEU A 215 21.20 -12.94 2.52
C LEU A 215 21.98 -14.24 2.31
N GLN A 216 22.06 -14.70 1.04
CA GLN A 216 22.80 -15.91 0.68
C GLN A 216 23.21 -15.86 -0.80
N ARG A 217 24.41 -16.37 -1.12
CA ARG A 217 24.87 -16.58 -2.50
C ARG A 217 24.87 -18.08 -2.80
N PHE A 218 24.32 -18.42 -3.94
CA PHE A 218 24.37 -19.75 -4.52
C PHE A 218 25.33 -19.76 -5.74
N ARG A 219 25.41 -20.89 -6.43
CA ARG A 219 26.27 -21.02 -7.62
C ARG A 219 25.93 -19.97 -8.68
N ASP A 220 24.64 -19.90 -9.09
CA ASP A 220 24.17 -19.10 -10.21
C ASP A 220 23.08 -18.10 -9.80
N TYR A 221 22.82 -17.93 -8.50
CA TYR A 221 21.76 -17.07 -7.95
C TYR A 221 22.24 -16.36 -6.68
N THR A 222 21.53 -15.29 -6.33
CA THR A 222 21.70 -14.60 -5.06
C THR A 222 20.33 -14.32 -4.42
N HIS A 223 20.19 -14.65 -3.14
CA HIS A 223 19.03 -14.29 -2.31
C HIS A 223 19.30 -12.95 -1.63
N LEU A 224 18.40 -11.99 -1.83
CA LEU A 224 18.54 -10.61 -1.38
C LEU A 224 17.40 -10.22 -0.44
N SER A 225 17.71 -9.38 0.55
CA SER A 225 16.76 -8.51 1.25
C SER A 225 16.83 -7.12 0.60
N LEU A 226 15.67 -6.53 0.29
CA LEU A 226 15.61 -5.22 -0.35
C LEU A 226 14.69 -4.29 0.44
N GLN A 227 15.08 -3.02 0.50
CA GLN A 227 14.29 -1.95 1.11
C GLN A 227 14.11 -0.79 0.14
N LEU A 228 12.88 -0.25 0.09
CA LEU A 228 12.52 0.80 -0.85
C LEU A 228 12.39 2.16 -0.15
N GLU A 229 13.08 3.21 -0.66
CA GLU A 229 12.75 4.60 -0.35
C GLU A 229 11.57 5.09 -1.19
N THR A 230 11.46 4.60 -2.40
CA THR A 230 10.45 4.98 -3.39
C THR A 230 9.63 3.76 -3.80
N GLY A 231 8.51 3.94 -4.49
CA GLY A 231 7.64 2.84 -4.93
C GLY A 231 7.19 3.01 -6.38
N ARG A 232 8.12 2.96 -7.34
CA ARG A 232 7.79 3.03 -8.77
C ARG A 232 7.34 1.67 -9.28
N THR A 233 6.54 1.68 -10.33
CA THR A 233 6.10 0.45 -11.00
C THR A 233 7.31 -0.38 -11.40
N HIS A 234 7.32 -1.67 -11.06
CA HIS A 234 8.39 -2.63 -11.34
C HIS A 234 9.78 -2.25 -10.77
N GLN A 235 9.86 -1.35 -9.79
CA GLN A 235 11.13 -0.74 -9.37
C GLN A 235 12.22 -1.76 -9.05
N ILE A 236 11.97 -2.74 -8.18
CA ILE A 236 12.97 -3.77 -7.82
C ILE A 236 13.40 -4.56 -9.06
N ARG A 237 12.45 -4.95 -9.89
CA ARG A 237 12.64 -5.73 -11.11
C ARG A 237 13.57 -5.01 -12.09
N VAL A 238 13.26 -3.73 -12.36
CA VAL A 238 14.08 -2.86 -13.24
C VAL A 238 15.47 -2.62 -12.66
N HIS A 239 15.56 -2.30 -11.38
CA HIS A 239 16.81 -1.99 -10.71
C HIS A 239 17.78 -3.18 -10.71
N LEU A 240 17.29 -4.38 -10.38
CA LEU A 240 18.13 -5.57 -10.37
C LEU A 240 18.55 -5.97 -11.80
N ALA A 241 17.68 -5.87 -12.78
CA ALA A 241 18.02 -6.06 -14.18
C ALA A 241 19.07 -5.05 -14.68
N HIS A 242 18.93 -3.77 -14.29
CA HIS A 242 19.87 -2.70 -14.64
C HIS A 242 21.31 -2.97 -14.16
N ILE A 243 21.45 -3.56 -12.96
CA ILE A 243 22.79 -3.94 -12.44
C ILE A 243 23.26 -5.33 -12.91
N GLY A 244 22.58 -5.95 -13.89
CA GLY A 244 22.95 -7.23 -14.47
C GLY A 244 22.50 -8.46 -13.69
N HIS A 245 21.60 -8.31 -12.71
CA HIS A 245 21.07 -9.38 -11.85
C HIS A 245 19.54 -9.45 -11.91
N PRO A 246 18.91 -9.77 -13.08
CA PRO A 246 17.46 -9.86 -13.17
C PRO A 246 16.90 -10.90 -12.18
N LEU A 247 15.67 -10.71 -11.74
CA LEU A 247 15.01 -11.67 -10.87
C LEU A 247 14.83 -13.02 -11.57
N ALA A 248 15.01 -14.12 -10.85
CA ALA A 248 14.60 -15.43 -11.33
C ALA A 248 13.11 -15.42 -11.67
N GLY A 249 12.74 -15.97 -12.84
CA GLY A 249 11.37 -16.02 -13.31
C GLY A 249 10.80 -14.74 -13.93
N ASP A 250 11.57 -13.65 -14.00
CA ASP A 250 11.14 -12.36 -14.54
C ASP A 250 11.51 -12.20 -16.02
N GLU A 251 10.82 -12.88 -16.90
CA GLU A 251 11.09 -12.81 -18.34
C GLU A 251 11.00 -11.39 -18.92
N LEU A 252 10.14 -10.54 -18.37
CA LEU A 252 9.98 -9.17 -18.85
C LEU A 252 11.29 -8.36 -18.75
N TYR A 253 12.14 -8.73 -17.79
CA TYR A 253 13.43 -8.06 -17.53
C TYR A 253 14.64 -8.97 -17.68
N GLY A 254 14.51 -10.08 -18.41
CA GLY A 254 15.62 -10.96 -18.78
C GLY A 254 15.90 -12.10 -17.81
N GLY A 255 15.02 -12.34 -16.84
CA GLY A 255 15.12 -13.51 -15.96
C GLY A 255 14.48 -14.76 -16.59
N SER A 256 15.14 -15.91 -16.45
CA SER A 256 14.63 -17.19 -16.95
C SER A 256 13.60 -17.80 -15.99
N ARG A 257 12.57 -18.46 -16.52
CA ARG A 257 11.58 -19.26 -15.77
C ARG A 257 12.01 -20.69 -15.45
N ASN A 258 13.22 -21.09 -15.78
CA ASN A 258 13.68 -22.47 -15.55
C ASN A 258 13.66 -22.88 -14.07
N ALA A 259 13.73 -21.93 -13.16
CA ALA A 259 13.81 -22.17 -11.73
C ALA A 259 12.50 -21.88 -10.98
N ILE A 260 11.72 -20.94 -11.46
CA ILE A 260 10.43 -20.50 -10.86
C ILE A 260 9.57 -19.83 -11.94
N ASP A 261 8.24 -20.03 -11.90
CA ASP A 261 7.30 -19.60 -12.95
C ASP A 261 6.93 -18.11 -12.94
N ARG A 262 7.43 -17.34 -11.97
CA ARG A 262 7.16 -15.92 -11.79
C ARG A 262 8.39 -15.20 -11.25
N GLN A 263 8.38 -13.87 -11.28
CA GLN A 263 9.44 -13.14 -10.59
C GLN A 263 9.52 -13.57 -9.11
N ALA A 264 10.70 -14.05 -8.70
CA ALA A 264 10.98 -14.46 -7.34
C ALA A 264 11.11 -13.22 -6.43
N LEU A 265 9.97 -12.60 -6.15
CA LEU A 265 9.83 -11.37 -5.37
C LEU A 265 8.66 -11.49 -4.39
N HIS A 266 8.93 -11.12 -3.13
CA HIS A 266 7.97 -11.23 -2.05
C HIS A 266 8.08 -10.02 -1.09
N SER A 267 6.96 -9.37 -0.81
CA SER A 267 6.86 -8.28 0.18
C SER A 267 6.81 -8.88 1.58
N LYS A 268 7.98 -9.08 2.17
CA LYS A 268 8.22 -9.85 3.39
C LYS A 268 7.79 -9.16 4.67
N GLU A 269 8.01 -7.85 4.73
CA GLU A 269 7.75 -7.04 5.92
C GLU A 269 7.15 -5.69 5.53
N LEU A 270 6.17 -5.26 6.31
CA LEU A 270 5.50 -3.98 6.17
C LEU A 270 5.44 -3.30 7.54
N SER A 271 5.98 -2.08 7.64
CA SER A 271 5.89 -1.26 8.84
C SER A 271 5.24 0.07 8.53
N PHE A 272 4.34 0.52 9.38
CA PHE A 272 3.72 1.84 9.25
C PHE A 272 3.32 2.43 10.60
N PHE A 273 3.19 3.75 10.65
CA PHE A 273 2.60 4.45 11.77
C PHE A 273 1.10 4.57 11.56
N HIS A 274 0.31 4.02 12.49
CA HIS A 274 -1.15 4.05 12.38
C HIS A 274 -1.68 5.48 12.66
N PRO A 275 -2.35 6.14 11.69
CA PRO A 275 -2.63 7.57 11.77
C PRO A 275 -3.56 7.97 12.93
N LEU A 276 -4.51 7.09 13.31
CA LEU A 276 -5.44 7.39 14.39
C LEU A 276 -5.01 6.79 15.74
N LYS A 277 -4.50 5.54 15.76
CA LYS A 277 -4.01 4.91 17.00
C LYS A 277 -2.68 5.49 17.49
N LYS A 278 -1.99 6.29 16.64
CA LYS A 278 -0.73 6.97 16.98
C LYS A 278 0.38 6.02 17.46
N GLN A 279 0.42 4.80 16.92
CA GLN A 279 1.46 3.83 17.24
C GLN A 279 2.01 3.17 15.98
N ALA A 280 3.26 2.67 16.05
CA ALA A 280 3.90 1.94 14.98
C ALA A 280 3.47 0.47 14.98
N TYR A 281 3.23 -0.08 13.80
CA TYR A 281 2.96 -1.49 13.56
C TYR A 281 3.99 -2.05 12.60
N THR A 282 4.38 -3.29 12.84
CA THR A 282 5.23 -4.08 11.93
C THR A 282 4.63 -5.47 11.77
N PHE A 283 4.44 -5.86 10.53
CA PHE A 283 3.92 -7.19 10.16
C PHE A 283 4.93 -7.88 9.27
N SER A 284 5.00 -9.19 9.39
CA SER A 284 5.80 -10.05 8.51
C SER A 284 5.00 -11.28 8.10
N CYS A 285 5.29 -11.83 6.93
CA CYS A 285 4.73 -13.09 6.47
C CYS A 285 5.85 -14.04 5.99
N PRO A 286 5.66 -15.36 6.05
CA PRO A 286 6.65 -16.31 5.54
C PRO A 286 6.86 -16.14 4.04
N LEU A 287 8.01 -16.59 3.52
CA LEU A 287 8.18 -16.75 2.09
C LEU A 287 7.15 -17.76 1.56
N PRO A 288 6.59 -17.55 0.37
CA PRO A 288 5.68 -18.51 -0.24
C PRO A 288 6.44 -19.78 -0.67
N ASP A 289 5.72 -20.90 -0.72
CA ASP A 289 6.26 -22.24 -0.94
C ASP A 289 7.14 -22.37 -2.17
N ASP A 290 6.79 -21.68 -3.26
CA ASP A 290 7.58 -21.70 -4.51
C ASP A 290 8.98 -21.10 -4.32
N MET A 291 9.09 -20.01 -3.56
CA MET A 291 10.38 -19.39 -3.23
C MET A 291 11.16 -20.21 -2.19
N GLN A 292 10.48 -20.80 -1.20
CA GLN A 292 11.11 -21.69 -0.23
C GLN A 292 11.74 -22.91 -0.93
N ARG A 293 10.95 -23.62 -1.76
CA ARG A 293 11.44 -24.75 -2.58
C ARG A 293 12.58 -24.36 -3.51
N LEU A 294 12.55 -23.15 -4.07
CA LEU A 294 13.65 -22.66 -4.89
C LEU A 294 14.93 -22.53 -4.05
N ILE A 295 14.88 -21.91 -2.88
CA ILE A 295 16.03 -21.75 -1.99
C ILE A 295 16.60 -23.12 -1.57
N GLU A 296 15.75 -24.10 -1.25
CA GLU A 296 16.17 -25.45 -0.89
C GLU A 296 16.91 -26.13 -2.05
N ARG A 297 16.40 -26.07 -3.27
CA ARG A 297 17.06 -26.62 -4.47
C ARG A 297 18.37 -25.94 -4.81
N LEU A 298 18.52 -24.65 -4.51
CA LEU A 298 19.74 -23.90 -4.77
C LEU A 298 20.86 -24.16 -3.73
N ARG A 299 20.51 -24.77 -2.59
CA ARG A 299 21.46 -25.20 -1.54
C ARG A 299 22.08 -26.56 -1.83
N SER A 300 21.34 -27.42 -2.55
CA SER A 300 21.81 -28.72 -3.02
C SER A 300 22.77 -28.59 -4.23
#